data_3486766e9aafdb71cb4196753aeb49df
#
_entry.id   3486766e9aafdb71cb4196753aeb49df
#
_cell.length_a   1.000
_cell.length_b   1.000
_cell.length_c   1.000
_cell.angle_alpha   90.00
_cell.angle_beta   90.00
_cell.angle_gamma   90.00
#
_symmetry.space_group_name_H-M   'P 1'
#
loop_
_entity.id
_entity.type
_entity.pdbx_description
1 polymer ?
#
loop_
_entity_poly.entity_id
_entity_poly.type
_entity_poly.pdbx_seq_one_letter_code
_entity_poly.pdbx_strand_id
1 'polypeptide(L)'
;MHYRKLGTTEAELSEIGFGAWGIGGKQWQDSQDVESLRALKRAFELGINFVDTALAYGNGHSERLVGKAVRETFHRIYVATKIPPKNGIWPATPSMRIEDVFPYDHIIKSTEESLKNLGVEQIDLQQFHVWTDAWTHTEEWRRAIEDLITSGKVRYFGISVTEHEPDSALQAIQTGLITAVQVLYNIFDPSAEEKLFPLCQKLRIGVIARVPLDEGGLTGTITEDTQFPPGDFRESYFRGDRKRQLVEHVNALEKDLAGIPGTLPEIALRFCLSHRAVTTVIPGMRRVATVESSYRAAAAGPLDERTLAILKRHAWKRNFYQ
;
A
#
# COMPACT_ATOMS: atom_id res chain seq x y z
N MET A 1 12.65 -10.51 11.64
CA MET A 1 11.60 -9.54 11.26
C MET A 1 11.32 -8.66 12.47
N HIS A 2 11.24 -7.34 12.29
CA HIS A 2 10.81 -6.42 13.32
C HIS A 2 9.31 -6.12 13.16
N TYR A 3 8.67 -5.75 14.26
CA TYR A 3 7.22 -5.46 14.29
C TYR A 3 6.97 -4.09 14.89
N ARG A 4 5.94 -3.40 14.39
CA ARG A 4 5.51 -2.08 14.88
C ARG A 4 4.00 -2.09 15.10
N LYS A 5 3.56 -1.40 16.15
CA LYS A 5 2.12 -1.23 16.43
C LYS A 5 1.43 -0.43 15.33
N LEU A 6 0.25 -0.89 14.91
CA LEU A 6 -0.62 -0.14 14.01
C LEU A 6 -1.35 0.95 14.80
N GLY A 7 -0.71 2.08 14.96
CA GLY A 7 -1.27 3.22 15.69
C GLY A 7 -1.59 2.90 17.15
N THR A 8 -2.84 3.14 17.56
CA THR A 8 -3.33 2.85 18.93
C THR A 8 -3.87 1.42 19.10
N THR A 9 -3.89 0.62 18.03
CA THR A 9 -4.46 -0.73 18.04
C THR A 9 -3.55 -1.73 18.77
N GLU A 10 -4.07 -2.94 19.03
CA GLU A 10 -3.27 -4.06 19.55
C GLU A 10 -2.54 -4.84 18.45
N ALA A 11 -2.69 -4.45 17.18
CA ALA A 11 -2.06 -5.13 16.06
C ALA A 11 -0.57 -4.74 15.96
N GLU A 12 0.31 -5.71 16.09
CA GLU A 12 1.75 -5.58 15.82
C GLU A 12 2.05 -6.14 14.43
N LEU A 13 2.33 -5.26 13.48
CA LEU A 13 2.58 -5.60 12.08
C LEU A 13 4.07 -5.71 11.81
N SER A 14 4.47 -6.67 10.97
CA SER A 14 5.81 -6.72 10.42
C SER A 14 6.13 -5.44 9.65
N GLU A 15 7.36 -4.94 9.76
CA GLU A 15 7.81 -3.73 9.05
C GLU A 15 7.65 -3.83 7.53
N ILE A 16 7.74 -5.06 6.99
CA ILE A 16 7.35 -5.38 5.61
C ILE A 16 6.03 -6.15 5.64
N GLY A 17 5.04 -5.64 4.92
CA GLY A 17 3.79 -6.31 4.61
C GLY A 17 3.78 -6.81 3.16
N PHE A 18 2.93 -7.78 2.84
CA PHE A 18 2.77 -8.32 1.50
C PHE A 18 1.78 -7.48 0.69
N GLY A 19 2.25 -6.72 -0.30
CA GLY A 19 1.40 -6.01 -1.26
C GLY A 19 0.85 -6.99 -2.31
N ALA A 20 -0.47 -7.24 -2.27
CA ALA A 20 -1.13 -8.28 -3.05
C ALA A 20 -1.80 -7.76 -4.35
N TRP A 21 -1.53 -6.53 -4.79
CA TRP A 21 -2.08 -6.03 -6.05
C TRP A 21 -1.60 -6.86 -7.24
N GLY A 22 -0.32 -7.14 -7.30
CA GLY A 22 0.31 -7.87 -8.39
C GLY A 22 -0.17 -9.31 -8.56
N ILE A 23 -0.81 -9.93 -7.56
CA ILE A 23 -1.38 -11.28 -7.65
C ILE A 23 -2.86 -11.28 -8.07
N GLY A 24 -3.47 -10.11 -8.24
CA GLY A 24 -4.85 -9.98 -8.70
C GLY A 24 -5.07 -10.33 -10.18
N GLY A 25 -4.01 -10.42 -10.97
CA GLY A 25 -4.05 -10.79 -12.40
C GLY A 25 -4.25 -9.57 -13.29
N LYS A 26 -5.44 -9.18 -13.61
CA LYS A 26 -5.85 -8.26 -14.68
C LYS A 26 -4.94 -7.05 -15.01
N GLN A 27 -4.43 -6.33 -14.01
CA GLN A 27 -3.63 -5.11 -14.20
C GLN A 27 -2.12 -5.39 -14.15
N TRP A 28 -1.72 -6.54 -13.63
CA TRP A 28 -0.35 -7.02 -13.62
C TRP A 28 -0.31 -8.34 -14.37
N GLN A 29 0.21 -8.29 -15.59
CA GLN A 29 0.32 -9.48 -16.44
C GLN A 29 1.40 -10.45 -15.89
N ASP A 30 1.40 -11.70 -16.39
CA ASP A 30 2.32 -12.76 -15.98
C ASP A 30 2.20 -13.22 -14.52
N SER A 31 1.10 -12.90 -13.84
CA SER A 31 0.82 -13.46 -12.51
C SER A 31 0.34 -14.91 -12.63
N GLN A 32 0.96 -15.80 -11.88
CA GLN A 32 0.59 -17.21 -11.80
C GLN A 32 0.16 -17.55 -10.37
N ASP A 33 -1.05 -18.05 -10.20
CA ASP A 33 -1.63 -18.35 -8.88
C ASP A 33 -0.76 -19.28 -8.04
N VAL A 34 -0.17 -20.29 -8.67
CA VAL A 34 0.71 -21.25 -7.97
C VAL A 34 1.93 -20.55 -7.38
N GLU A 35 2.57 -19.66 -8.14
CA GLU A 35 3.73 -18.91 -7.68
C GLU A 35 3.33 -17.85 -6.64
N SER A 36 2.18 -17.19 -6.83
CA SER A 36 1.61 -16.24 -5.88
C SER A 36 1.33 -16.88 -4.51
N LEU A 37 0.76 -18.07 -4.50
CA LEU A 37 0.54 -18.84 -3.26
C LEU A 37 1.85 -19.28 -2.60
N ARG A 38 2.86 -19.68 -3.39
CA ARG A 38 4.19 -19.96 -2.86
C ARG A 38 4.83 -18.73 -2.21
N ALA A 39 4.70 -17.57 -2.86
CA ALA A 39 5.20 -16.31 -2.33
C ALA A 39 4.50 -15.92 -1.02
N LEU A 40 3.17 -16.03 -0.94
CA LEU A 40 2.41 -15.79 0.30
C LEU A 40 2.87 -16.72 1.44
N LYS A 41 2.96 -18.03 1.18
CA LYS A 41 3.43 -19.00 2.18
C LYS A 41 4.84 -18.67 2.65
N ARG A 42 5.75 -18.37 1.71
CA ARG A 42 7.12 -18.00 2.04
C ARG A 42 7.19 -16.72 2.88
N ALA A 43 6.34 -15.73 2.60
CA ALA A 43 6.24 -14.52 3.39
C ALA A 43 5.86 -14.83 4.85
N PHE A 44 4.86 -15.70 5.05
CA PHE A 44 4.42 -16.11 6.40
C PHE A 44 5.51 -16.89 7.15
N GLU A 45 6.23 -17.79 6.49
CA GLU A 45 7.38 -18.51 7.06
C GLU A 45 8.49 -17.57 7.53
N LEU A 46 8.71 -16.45 6.84
CA LEU A 46 9.70 -15.43 7.19
C LEU A 46 9.21 -14.44 8.26
N GLY A 47 7.98 -14.63 8.77
CA GLY A 47 7.39 -13.78 9.81
C GLY A 47 6.75 -12.50 9.29
N ILE A 48 6.51 -12.38 7.97
CA ILE A 48 5.65 -11.33 7.43
C ILE A 48 4.21 -11.67 7.83
N ASN A 49 3.62 -10.84 8.69
CA ASN A 49 2.31 -11.11 9.28
C ASN A 49 1.21 -10.12 8.82
N PHE A 50 1.49 -9.27 7.83
CA PHE A 50 0.54 -8.32 7.27
C PHE A 50 0.42 -8.50 5.76
N VAL A 51 -0.82 -8.57 5.27
CA VAL A 51 -1.13 -8.64 3.83
C VAL A 51 -2.12 -7.53 3.49
N ASP A 52 -1.78 -6.74 2.49
CA ASP A 52 -2.67 -5.71 1.93
C ASP A 52 -3.22 -6.16 0.57
N THR A 53 -4.52 -6.33 0.48
CA THR A 53 -5.27 -6.64 -0.75
C THR A 53 -6.36 -5.61 -1.01
N ALA A 54 -7.24 -5.85 -1.98
CA ALA A 54 -8.44 -5.06 -2.24
C ALA A 54 -9.48 -5.85 -3.06
N LEU A 55 -10.76 -5.53 -2.87
CA LEU A 55 -11.85 -6.10 -3.68
C LEU A 55 -11.67 -5.80 -5.17
N ALA A 56 -11.14 -4.62 -5.51
CA ALA A 56 -10.85 -4.23 -6.89
C ALA A 56 -9.73 -5.06 -7.55
N TYR A 57 -8.84 -5.72 -6.78
CA TYR A 57 -7.72 -6.47 -7.33
C TYR A 57 -8.18 -7.78 -7.98
N GLY A 58 -8.37 -7.73 -9.30
CA GLY A 58 -8.90 -8.83 -10.08
C GLY A 58 -10.34 -9.22 -9.72
N ASN A 59 -11.18 -8.26 -9.26
CA ASN A 59 -12.53 -8.51 -8.79
C ASN A 59 -12.57 -9.60 -7.70
N GLY A 60 -11.83 -9.36 -6.61
CA GLY A 60 -11.72 -10.28 -5.48
C GLY A 60 -10.80 -11.49 -5.71
N HIS A 61 -10.15 -11.61 -6.88
CA HIS A 61 -9.22 -12.73 -7.13
C HIS A 61 -8.06 -12.72 -6.13
N SER A 62 -7.43 -11.55 -5.92
CA SER A 62 -6.39 -11.39 -4.90
C SER A 62 -6.87 -11.77 -3.50
N GLU A 63 -8.07 -11.33 -3.11
CA GLU A 63 -8.66 -11.69 -1.80
C GLU A 63 -8.83 -13.21 -1.65
N ARG A 64 -9.27 -13.91 -2.70
CA ARG A 64 -9.43 -15.38 -2.67
C ARG A 64 -8.10 -16.11 -2.50
N LEU A 65 -7.03 -15.64 -3.17
CA LEU A 65 -5.68 -16.20 -3.00
C LEU A 65 -5.14 -15.94 -1.59
N VAL A 66 -5.27 -14.70 -1.11
CA VAL A 66 -4.87 -14.34 0.28
C VAL A 66 -5.64 -15.18 1.29
N GLY A 67 -6.97 -15.25 1.18
CA GLY A 67 -7.79 -16.04 2.08
C GLY A 67 -7.42 -17.52 2.10
N LYS A 68 -7.10 -18.10 0.93
CA LYS A 68 -6.61 -19.48 0.84
C LYS A 68 -5.29 -19.64 1.61
N ALA A 69 -4.30 -18.77 1.39
CA ALA A 69 -3.02 -18.86 2.06
C ALA A 69 -3.12 -18.64 3.58
N VAL A 70 -3.99 -17.71 4.02
CA VAL A 70 -4.22 -17.42 5.45
C VAL A 70 -4.85 -18.62 6.17
N ARG A 71 -5.80 -19.33 5.54
CA ARG A 71 -6.41 -20.54 6.15
C ARG A 71 -5.47 -21.74 6.21
N GLU A 72 -4.40 -21.74 5.40
CA GLU A 72 -3.41 -22.83 5.38
C GLU A 72 -2.23 -22.59 6.31
N THR A 73 -2.18 -21.48 7.06
CA THR A 73 -1.10 -21.17 8.01
C THR A 73 -1.59 -21.18 9.46
N PHE A 74 -0.70 -21.53 10.39
CA PHE A 74 -0.92 -21.41 11.84
C PHE A 74 -0.47 -20.06 12.40
N HIS A 75 0.23 -19.24 11.60
CA HIS A 75 0.65 -17.91 12.01
C HIS A 75 -0.54 -16.94 12.03
N ARG A 76 -0.55 -16.03 13.01
CA ARG A 76 -1.50 -14.91 13.00
C ARG A 76 -1.13 -13.96 11.86
N ILE A 77 -1.98 -13.85 10.86
CA ILE A 77 -1.84 -12.91 9.74
C ILE A 77 -2.93 -11.84 9.87
N TYR A 78 -2.53 -10.58 9.79
CA TYR A 78 -3.43 -9.44 9.70
C TYR A 78 -3.72 -9.14 8.24
N VAL A 79 -4.98 -9.06 7.88
CA VAL A 79 -5.42 -8.81 6.50
C VAL A 79 -6.07 -7.45 6.40
N ALA A 80 -5.53 -6.61 5.51
CA ALA A 80 -6.16 -5.38 5.07
C ALA A 80 -6.78 -5.56 3.69
N THR A 81 -8.00 -5.05 3.49
CA THR A 81 -8.63 -4.94 2.17
C THR A 81 -9.29 -3.58 1.99
N LYS A 82 -9.87 -3.32 0.80
CA LYS A 82 -10.35 -1.98 0.45
C LYS A 82 -11.70 -2.04 -0.27
N ILE A 83 -12.58 -1.09 0.10
CA ILE A 83 -13.83 -0.82 -0.58
C ILE A 83 -13.53 0.04 -1.81
N PRO A 84 -13.81 -0.41 -3.03
CA PRO A 84 -13.64 0.41 -4.23
C PRO A 84 -14.73 1.50 -4.32
N PRO A 85 -14.47 2.62 -5.02
CA PRO A 85 -15.51 3.60 -5.30
C PRO A 85 -16.61 2.97 -6.18
N LYS A 86 -17.89 3.17 -5.80
CA LYS A 86 -19.05 2.62 -6.51
C LYS A 86 -19.13 3.12 -7.96
N ASN A 87 -18.78 4.37 -8.17
CA ASN A 87 -18.79 5.02 -9.51
C ASN A 87 -17.58 4.60 -10.39
N GLY A 88 -16.61 3.86 -9.84
CA GLY A 88 -15.42 3.42 -10.57
C GLY A 88 -14.43 4.53 -10.95
N ILE A 89 -14.54 5.73 -10.38
CA ILE A 89 -13.70 6.88 -10.71
C ILE A 89 -12.52 6.97 -9.74
N TRP A 90 -11.32 7.14 -10.30
CA TRP A 90 -10.05 7.26 -9.61
C TRP A 90 -9.25 8.43 -10.18
N PRO A 91 -8.67 9.32 -9.37
CA PRO A 91 -8.84 9.48 -7.91
C PRO A 91 -10.18 10.11 -7.54
N ALA A 92 -10.48 10.14 -6.23
CA ALA A 92 -11.58 10.95 -5.71
C ALA A 92 -11.24 12.44 -5.81
N THR A 93 -12.26 13.27 -6.08
CA THR A 93 -12.12 14.72 -6.10
C THR A 93 -13.08 15.38 -5.10
N PRO A 94 -12.76 16.60 -4.59
CA PRO A 94 -13.62 17.30 -3.64
C PRO A 94 -15.04 17.65 -4.16
N SER A 95 -15.23 17.62 -5.48
CA SER A 95 -16.54 17.89 -6.11
C SER A 95 -17.45 16.66 -6.18
N MET A 96 -16.94 15.47 -5.91
CA MET A 96 -17.73 14.23 -5.90
C MET A 96 -18.56 14.15 -4.62
N ARG A 97 -19.84 13.75 -4.77
CA ARG A 97 -20.69 13.48 -3.63
C ARG A 97 -20.38 12.10 -3.07
N ILE A 98 -20.34 11.96 -1.75
CA ILE A 98 -20.03 10.68 -1.11
C ILE A 98 -21.09 9.62 -1.41
N GLU A 99 -22.36 10.01 -1.56
CA GLU A 99 -23.46 9.10 -1.87
C GLU A 99 -23.30 8.43 -3.24
N ASP A 100 -22.54 9.03 -4.15
CA ASP A 100 -22.23 8.45 -5.47
C ASP A 100 -20.99 7.53 -5.42
N VAL A 101 -20.14 7.71 -4.40
CA VAL A 101 -18.85 7.00 -4.28
C VAL A 101 -18.90 5.92 -3.20
N PHE A 102 -19.35 6.26 -1.99
CA PHE A 102 -19.44 5.36 -0.84
C PHE A 102 -20.78 5.45 -0.12
N PRO A 103 -21.94 5.18 -0.80
CA PRO A 103 -23.20 5.10 -0.10
C PRO A 103 -23.17 3.92 0.89
N TYR A 104 -23.90 4.06 2.00
CA TYR A 104 -23.96 3.09 3.08
C TYR A 104 -24.08 1.62 2.60
N ASP A 105 -25.06 1.34 1.76
CA ASP A 105 -25.30 -0.03 1.26
C ASP A 105 -24.13 -0.57 0.45
N HIS A 106 -23.40 0.28 -0.27
CA HIS A 106 -22.21 -0.13 -1.02
C HIS A 106 -21.05 -0.47 -0.08
N ILE A 107 -20.85 0.30 0.99
CA ILE A 107 -19.83 0.04 2.00
C ILE A 107 -20.09 -1.33 2.63
N ILE A 108 -21.33 -1.59 3.09
CA ILE A 108 -21.72 -2.86 3.73
C ILE A 108 -21.54 -4.02 2.75
N LYS A 109 -22.13 -3.92 1.55
CA LYS A 109 -22.08 -4.99 0.53
C LYS A 109 -20.67 -5.33 0.09
N SER A 110 -19.82 -4.32 -0.15
CA SER A 110 -18.43 -4.55 -0.55
C SER A 110 -17.63 -5.23 0.56
N THR A 111 -17.89 -4.87 1.83
CA THR A 111 -17.24 -5.52 2.97
C THR A 111 -17.69 -6.97 3.11
N GLU A 112 -18.97 -7.27 2.94
CA GLU A 112 -19.50 -8.65 2.98
C GLU A 112 -18.93 -9.51 1.82
N GLU A 113 -18.77 -8.92 0.64
CA GLU A 113 -18.13 -9.60 -0.48
C GLU A 113 -16.65 -9.89 -0.19
N SER A 114 -15.92 -8.94 0.41
CA SER A 114 -14.53 -9.16 0.85
C SER A 114 -14.41 -10.25 1.90
N LEU A 115 -15.30 -10.28 2.92
CA LEU A 115 -15.36 -11.36 3.91
C LEU A 115 -15.54 -12.73 3.26
N LYS A 116 -16.47 -12.82 2.29
CA LYS A 116 -16.71 -14.04 1.51
C LYS A 116 -15.50 -14.46 0.68
N ASN A 117 -14.86 -13.54 -0.03
CA ASN A 117 -13.68 -13.83 -0.85
C ASN A 117 -12.50 -14.31 0.01
N LEU A 118 -12.24 -13.63 1.13
CA LEU A 118 -11.20 -13.99 2.09
C LEU A 118 -11.53 -15.29 2.84
N GLY A 119 -12.82 -15.62 2.98
CA GLY A 119 -13.29 -16.76 3.77
C GLY A 119 -13.01 -16.59 5.26
N VAL A 120 -13.22 -15.39 5.79
CA VAL A 120 -13.06 -15.01 7.20
C VAL A 120 -14.34 -14.37 7.73
N GLU A 121 -14.54 -14.43 9.05
CA GLU A 121 -15.68 -13.79 9.70
C GLU A 121 -15.43 -12.32 10.05
N GLN A 122 -14.16 -11.93 10.18
CA GLN A 122 -13.75 -10.57 10.51
C GLN A 122 -12.54 -10.15 9.68
N ILE A 123 -12.60 -8.95 9.08
CA ILE A 123 -11.47 -8.27 8.43
C ILE A 123 -10.70 -7.48 9.50
N ASP A 124 -9.37 -7.60 9.54
CA ASP A 124 -8.56 -6.86 10.52
C ASP A 124 -8.54 -5.36 10.21
N LEU A 125 -8.33 -4.97 8.95
CA LEU A 125 -8.35 -3.57 8.53
C LEU A 125 -9.13 -3.41 7.22
N GLN A 126 -10.29 -2.77 7.30
CA GLN A 126 -11.04 -2.33 6.12
C GLN A 126 -10.66 -0.90 5.77
N GLN A 127 -10.53 -0.57 4.48
CA GLN A 127 -10.12 0.76 4.05
C GLN A 127 -11.04 1.31 2.95
N PHE A 128 -11.26 2.61 2.92
CA PHE A 128 -11.71 3.27 1.69
C PHE A 128 -10.54 3.32 0.69
N HIS A 129 -10.77 2.89 -0.56
CA HIS A 129 -9.71 2.79 -1.55
C HIS A 129 -9.34 4.14 -2.18
N VAL A 130 -10.22 5.13 -2.08
CA VAL A 130 -10.01 6.54 -2.45
C VAL A 130 -10.63 7.43 -1.37
N TRP A 131 -10.16 8.67 -1.24
CA TRP A 131 -10.69 9.60 -0.25
C TRP A 131 -10.48 11.06 -0.64
N THR A 132 -11.38 11.92 -0.16
CA THR A 132 -11.20 13.37 -0.08
C THR A 132 -11.76 13.89 1.23
N ASP A 133 -11.09 14.85 1.86
CA ASP A 133 -11.53 15.47 3.12
C ASP A 133 -12.85 16.24 3.02
N ALA A 134 -13.33 16.52 1.81
CA ALA A 134 -14.68 17.05 1.60
C ALA A 134 -15.79 16.15 2.17
N TRP A 135 -15.54 14.86 2.35
CA TRP A 135 -16.49 13.88 2.89
C TRP A 135 -16.42 13.71 4.41
N THR A 136 -15.45 14.32 5.07
CA THR A 136 -15.17 14.07 6.50
C THR A 136 -16.37 14.27 7.41
N HIS A 137 -17.23 15.24 7.11
CA HIS A 137 -18.36 15.61 7.98
C HIS A 137 -19.70 14.99 7.57
N THR A 138 -19.72 14.07 6.58
CA THR A 138 -20.94 13.36 6.20
C THR A 138 -21.20 12.16 7.11
N GLU A 139 -22.48 11.87 7.38
CA GLU A 139 -22.88 10.78 8.28
C GLU A 139 -22.82 9.39 7.60
N GLU A 140 -22.90 9.36 6.29
CA GLU A 140 -23.07 8.13 5.49
C GLU A 140 -21.98 7.07 5.79
N TRP A 141 -20.74 7.47 5.68
CA TRP A 141 -19.61 6.57 5.91
C TRP A 141 -19.39 6.26 7.41
N ARG A 142 -19.70 7.22 8.29
CA ARG A 142 -19.53 7.06 9.74
C ARG A 142 -20.42 5.96 10.27
N ARG A 143 -21.72 6.04 9.95
CA ARG A 143 -22.69 5.02 10.34
C ARG A 143 -22.30 3.64 9.81
N ALA A 144 -21.86 3.54 8.56
CA ALA A 144 -21.44 2.26 7.99
C ALA A 144 -20.23 1.65 8.74
N ILE A 145 -19.22 2.48 9.10
CA ILE A 145 -18.09 2.02 9.91
C ILE A 145 -18.54 1.53 11.29
N GLU A 146 -19.36 2.31 11.99
CA GLU A 146 -19.85 1.97 13.31
C GLU A 146 -20.61 0.63 13.30
N ASP A 147 -21.49 0.43 12.32
CA ASP A 147 -22.25 -0.82 12.17
C ASP A 147 -21.33 -2.02 11.85
N LEU A 148 -20.32 -1.84 10.98
CA LEU A 148 -19.37 -2.90 10.63
C LEU A 148 -18.47 -3.29 11.82
N ILE A 149 -18.05 -2.34 12.64
CA ILE A 149 -17.25 -2.59 13.83
C ILE A 149 -18.13 -3.22 14.91
N THR A 150 -19.32 -2.68 15.17
CA THR A 150 -20.25 -3.17 16.21
C THR A 150 -20.72 -4.59 15.91
N SER A 151 -20.96 -4.92 14.64
CA SER A 151 -21.31 -6.28 14.21
C SER A 151 -20.12 -7.26 14.21
N GLY A 152 -18.91 -6.79 14.52
CA GLY A 152 -17.70 -7.62 14.52
C GLY A 152 -17.17 -8.02 13.15
N LYS A 153 -17.76 -7.52 12.06
CA LYS A 153 -17.30 -7.80 10.67
C LYS A 153 -15.96 -7.16 10.34
N VAL A 154 -15.65 -6.03 10.97
CA VAL A 154 -14.39 -5.28 10.79
C VAL A 154 -13.81 -4.95 12.15
N ARG A 155 -12.51 -5.13 12.32
CA ARG A 155 -11.81 -4.78 13.56
C ARG A 155 -11.35 -3.33 13.58
N TYR A 156 -10.71 -2.87 12.52
CA TYR A 156 -10.18 -1.51 12.37
C TYR A 156 -10.55 -0.94 11.01
N PHE A 157 -10.62 0.39 10.93
CA PHE A 157 -10.94 1.08 9.69
C PHE A 157 -9.85 2.08 9.31
N GLY A 158 -9.55 2.18 8.01
CA GLY A 158 -8.52 3.04 7.45
C GLY A 158 -8.92 3.72 6.15
N ILE A 159 -8.00 4.52 5.63
CA ILE A 159 -8.16 5.26 4.36
C ILE A 159 -6.93 5.07 3.50
N SER A 160 -7.11 4.76 2.22
CA SER A 160 -6.08 4.92 1.19
C SER A 160 -6.14 6.35 0.65
N VAL A 161 -5.06 7.07 0.87
CA VAL A 161 -4.92 8.50 0.52
C VAL A 161 -4.69 8.65 -0.98
N THR A 162 -5.18 9.72 -1.58
CA THR A 162 -5.02 10.01 -3.02
C THR A 162 -3.54 10.09 -3.41
N GLU A 163 -3.21 9.62 -4.61
CA GLU A 163 -1.85 9.60 -5.16
C GLU A 163 -1.29 11.02 -5.23
N HIS A 164 -0.08 11.22 -4.70
CA HIS A 164 0.62 12.50 -4.65
C HIS A 164 -0.11 13.64 -3.90
N GLU A 165 -1.21 13.33 -3.17
CA GLU A 165 -1.99 14.25 -2.36
C GLU A 165 -2.12 13.75 -0.92
N PRO A 166 -1.01 13.64 -0.16
CA PRO A 166 -1.04 13.08 1.19
C PRO A 166 -1.93 13.87 2.16
N ASP A 167 -2.21 15.13 1.86
CA ASP A 167 -3.05 16.01 2.66
C ASP A 167 -4.56 15.73 2.50
N SER A 168 -4.97 14.84 1.58
CA SER A 168 -6.39 14.57 1.29
C SER A 168 -7.17 13.84 2.39
N ALA A 169 -6.52 13.43 3.49
CA ALA A 169 -7.14 12.75 4.62
C ALA A 169 -6.83 13.39 6.00
N LEU A 170 -6.28 14.61 6.03
CA LEU A 170 -5.86 15.25 7.29
C LEU A 170 -7.02 15.53 8.25
N GLN A 171 -8.23 15.81 7.75
CA GLN A 171 -9.42 16.01 8.59
C GLN A 171 -10.01 14.67 9.03
N ALA A 172 -10.09 13.69 8.13
CA ALA A 172 -10.69 12.39 8.42
C ALA A 172 -9.96 11.66 9.56
N ILE A 173 -8.63 11.70 9.61
CA ILE A 173 -7.85 11.05 10.68
C ILE A 173 -8.02 11.70 12.05
N GLN A 174 -8.58 12.91 12.13
CA GLN A 174 -8.87 13.59 13.39
C GLN A 174 -10.24 13.23 13.96
N THR A 175 -11.06 12.48 13.23
CA THR A 175 -12.42 12.08 13.68
C THR A 175 -12.40 11.01 14.77
N GLY A 176 -11.27 10.30 14.95
CA GLY A 176 -11.17 9.17 15.87
C GLY A 176 -11.70 7.83 15.32
N LEU A 177 -12.32 7.84 14.12
CA LEU A 177 -12.85 6.62 13.46
C LEU A 177 -11.78 5.91 12.61
N ILE A 178 -10.73 6.61 12.21
CA ILE A 178 -9.68 6.12 11.34
C ILE A 178 -8.46 5.73 12.17
N THR A 179 -8.05 4.47 12.08
CA THR A 179 -6.91 3.93 12.83
C THR A 179 -5.64 3.82 11.99
N ALA A 180 -5.78 3.81 10.66
CA ALA A 180 -4.64 3.72 9.75
C ALA A 180 -4.86 4.53 8.47
N VAL A 181 -3.77 5.03 7.90
CA VAL A 181 -3.73 5.58 6.54
C VAL A 181 -2.76 4.79 5.69
N GLN A 182 -3.15 4.56 4.44
CA GLN A 182 -2.29 4.00 3.42
C GLN A 182 -1.92 5.09 2.43
N VAL A 183 -0.64 5.40 2.28
CA VAL A 183 -0.16 6.56 1.53
C VAL A 183 1.01 6.18 0.61
N LEU A 184 1.06 6.79 -0.57
CA LEU A 184 2.21 6.70 -1.45
C LEU A 184 3.41 7.36 -0.76
N TYR A 185 4.50 6.59 -0.61
CA TYR A 185 5.73 7.09 0.00
C TYR A 185 6.94 6.32 -0.52
N ASN A 186 7.86 7.02 -1.14
CA ASN A 186 9.11 6.48 -1.67
C ASN A 186 10.17 7.58 -1.85
N ILE A 187 11.37 7.23 -2.36
CA ILE A 187 12.49 8.17 -2.57
C ILE A 187 12.09 9.35 -3.46
N PHE A 188 11.28 9.11 -4.49
CA PHE A 188 10.86 10.15 -5.44
C PHE A 188 9.71 11.01 -4.91
N ASP A 189 8.88 10.47 -4.01
CA ASP A 189 7.79 11.23 -3.39
C ASP A 189 7.80 11.11 -1.85
N PRO A 190 8.55 11.97 -1.16
CA PRO A 190 8.56 12.07 0.29
C PRO A 190 7.51 13.06 0.84
N SER A 191 6.57 13.55 0.04
CA SER A 191 5.64 14.65 0.41
C SER A 191 4.80 14.38 1.66
N ALA A 192 4.54 13.12 2.00
CA ALA A 192 3.84 12.74 3.23
C ALA A 192 4.59 13.17 4.51
N GLU A 193 5.90 13.42 4.44
CA GLU A 193 6.71 13.89 5.58
C GLU A 193 6.32 15.31 6.03
N GLU A 194 5.72 16.13 5.16
CA GLU A 194 5.47 17.56 5.44
C GLU A 194 4.36 17.75 6.49
N LYS A 195 3.20 17.09 6.33
CA LYS A 195 2.04 17.29 7.22
C LYS A 195 1.43 15.98 7.71
N LEU A 196 1.24 14.99 6.81
CA LEU A 196 0.54 13.76 7.15
C LEU A 196 1.30 12.97 8.24
N PHE A 197 2.59 12.72 8.06
CA PHE A 197 3.36 11.94 9.04
C PHE A 197 3.45 12.59 10.42
N PRO A 198 3.73 13.90 10.56
CA PRO A 198 3.68 14.57 11.87
C PRO A 198 2.31 14.45 12.54
N LEU A 199 1.22 14.59 11.78
CA LEU A 199 -0.12 14.45 12.32
C LEU A 199 -0.44 13.00 12.72
N CYS A 200 -0.05 12.01 11.91
CA CYS A 200 -0.20 10.59 12.25
C CYS A 200 0.56 10.25 13.53
N GLN A 201 1.78 10.73 13.71
CA GLN A 201 2.54 10.52 14.94
C GLN A 201 1.85 11.15 16.16
N LYS A 202 1.38 12.40 16.04
CA LYS A 202 0.65 13.11 17.10
C LYS A 202 -0.61 12.37 17.54
N LEU A 203 -1.39 11.87 16.57
CA LEU A 203 -2.65 11.17 16.80
C LEU A 203 -2.50 9.66 17.01
N ARG A 204 -1.28 9.13 16.85
CA ARG A 204 -0.98 7.69 16.88
C ARG A 204 -1.82 6.91 15.87
N ILE A 205 -1.86 7.40 14.62
CA ILE A 205 -2.46 6.72 13.46
C ILE A 205 -1.41 5.83 12.81
N GLY A 206 -1.76 4.60 12.48
CA GLY A 206 -0.88 3.69 11.73
C GLY A 206 -0.63 4.17 10.30
N VAL A 207 0.61 4.07 9.82
CA VAL A 207 0.96 4.46 8.44
C VAL A 207 1.42 3.23 7.66
N ILE A 208 0.73 2.96 6.57
CA ILE A 208 1.05 1.91 5.60
C ILE A 208 1.63 2.60 4.36
N ALA A 209 2.93 2.44 4.13
CA ALA A 209 3.59 3.02 2.96
C ALA A 209 3.39 2.10 1.74
N ARG A 210 2.65 2.59 0.74
CA ARG A 210 2.45 1.89 -0.55
C ARG A 210 3.34 2.48 -1.65
N VAL A 211 3.50 1.75 -2.74
CA VAL A 211 4.32 2.13 -3.91
C VAL A 211 5.78 2.46 -3.53
N PRO A 212 6.41 1.69 -2.61
CA PRO A 212 7.77 2.01 -2.16
C PRO A 212 8.82 1.91 -3.27
N LEU A 213 8.50 1.16 -4.35
CA LEU A 213 9.37 0.96 -5.51
C LEU A 213 8.91 1.74 -6.75
N ASP A 214 8.04 2.75 -6.59
CA ASP A 214 7.59 3.63 -7.68
C ASP A 214 7.07 2.86 -8.91
N GLU A 215 6.11 1.96 -8.70
CA GLU A 215 5.54 1.04 -9.71
C GLU A 215 6.61 0.22 -10.46
N GLY A 216 7.75 0.01 -9.84
CA GLY A 216 8.91 -0.69 -10.38
C GLY A 216 10.03 0.24 -10.83
N GLY A 217 9.83 1.56 -10.83
CA GLY A 217 10.84 2.54 -11.23
C GLY A 217 12.12 2.47 -10.39
N LEU A 218 11.99 2.25 -9.09
CA LEU A 218 13.11 2.13 -8.15
C LEU A 218 13.69 0.69 -8.06
N THR A 219 13.43 -0.15 -9.06
CA THR A 219 14.08 -1.47 -9.16
C THR A 219 15.42 -1.43 -9.89
N GLY A 220 15.69 -0.36 -10.66
CA GLY A 220 16.85 -0.27 -11.55
C GLY A 220 16.76 -1.20 -12.77
N THR A 221 15.62 -1.84 -13.02
CA THR A 221 15.45 -2.81 -14.13
C THR A 221 14.73 -2.23 -15.35
N ILE A 222 14.09 -1.07 -15.21
CA ILE A 222 13.39 -0.40 -16.31
C ILE A 222 14.39 0.43 -17.11
N THR A 223 14.45 0.19 -18.42
CA THR A 223 15.24 0.92 -19.42
C THR A 223 14.30 1.67 -20.36
N GLU A 224 14.85 2.54 -21.22
CA GLU A 224 14.06 3.22 -22.25
C GLU A 224 13.37 2.24 -23.20
N ASP A 225 14.02 1.10 -23.48
CA ASP A 225 13.52 0.04 -24.39
C ASP A 225 12.60 -0.96 -23.72
N THR A 226 12.39 -0.87 -22.39
CA THR A 226 11.53 -1.81 -21.67
C THR A 226 10.11 -1.82 -22.26
N GLN A 227 9.64 -3.01 -22.66
CA GLN A 227 8.26 -3.23 -23.10
C GLN A 227 7.46 -3.90 -21.99
N PHE A 228 6.27 -3.40 -21.76
CA PHE A 228 5.31 -4.04 -20.86
C PHE A 228 4.28 -4.82 -21.66
N PRO A 229 3.79 -5.96 -21.17
CA PRO A 229 2.72 -6.70 -21.85
C PRO A 229 1.48 -5.82 -22.06
N PRO A 230 0.73 -5.99 -23.16
CA PRO A 230 -0.50 -5.25 -23.40
C PRO A 230 -1.51 -5.42 -22.24
N GLY A 231 -2.04 -4.29 -21.75
CA GLY A 231 -2.95 -4.25 -20.61
C GLY A 231 -2.30 -4.35 -19.22
N ASP A 232 -0.97 -4.40 -19.16
CA ASP A 232 -0.24 -4.18 -17.90
C ASP A 232 -0.34 -2.71 -17.48
N PHE A 233 -0.60 -2.47 -16.21
CA PHE A 233 -0.73 -1.10 -15.66
C PHE A 233 0.47 -0.21 -16.00
N ARG A 234 1.67 -0.77 -15.99
CA ARG A 234 2.91 -0.04 -16.25
C ARG A 234 3.02 0.45 -17.69
N GLU A 235 2.31 -0.15 -18.65
CA GLU A 235 2.25 0.33 -20.04
C GLU A 235 1.69 1.77 -20.08
N SER A 236 0.61 2.02 -19.35
CA SER A 236 0.01 3.36 -19.24
C SER A 236 0.79 4.29 -18.30
N TYR A 237 1.30 3.77 -17.20
CA TYR A 237 2.04 4.53 -16.20
C TYR A 237 3.35 5.11 -16.79
N PHE A 238 4.10 4.30 -17.54
CA PHE A 238 5.35 4.68 -18.20
C PHE A 238 5.19 5.04 -19.68
N ARG A 239 4.03 5.57 -20.10
CA ARG A 239 3.77 5.97 -21.49
C ARG A 239 4.61 7.17 -21.92
N GLY A 240 4.76 7.37 -23.25
CA GLY A 240 5.46 8.52 -23.83
C GLY A 240 6.94 8.52 -23.45
N ASP A 241 7.45 9.65 -22.99
CA ASP A 241 8.84 9.85 -22.60
C ASP A 241 9.14 9.54 -21.11
N ARG A 242 8.15 9.02 -20.37
CA ARG A 242 8.26 8.78 -18.92
C ARG A 242 9.34 7.76 -18.56
N LYS A 243 9.60 6.75 -19.42
CA LYS A 243 10.70 5.80 -19.21
C LYS A 243 12.06 6.48 -19.29
N ARG A 244 12.28 7.36 -20.28
CA ARG A 244 13.52 8.15 -20.41
C ARG A 244 13.73 9.02 -19.17
N GLN A 245 12.70 9.77 -18.75
CA GLN A 245 12.76 10.59 -17.54
C GLN A 245 13.12 9.74 -16.31
N LEU A 246 12.48 8.58 -16.15
CA LEU A 246 12.77 7.65 -15.04
C LEU A 246 14.24 7.21 -15.07
N VAL A 247 14.75 6.77 -16.23
CA VAL A 247 16.14 6.29 -16.38
C VAL A 247 17.15 7.38 -16.03
N GLU A 248 16.90 8.63 -16.45
CA GLU A 248 17.74 9.78 -16.09
C GLU A 248 17.82 9.98 -14.56
N HIS A 249 16.65 9.92 -13.86
CA HIS A 249 16.60 10.07 -12.41
C HIS A 249 17.22 8.86 -11.67
N VAL A 250 16.97 7.64 -12.13
CA VAL A 250 17.55 6.42 -11.54
C VAL A 250 19.06 6.41 -11.69
N ASN A 251 19.60 6.75 -12.87
CA ASN A 251 21.05 6.83 -13.11
C ASN A 251 21.73 7.86 -12.20
N ALA A 252 21.08 9.02 -11.99
CA ALA A 252 21.59 10.04 -11.07
C ALA A 252 21.58 9.53 -9.62
N LEU A 253 20.51 8.85 -9.22
CA LEU A 253 20.38 8.24 -7.89
C LEU A 253 21.42 7.14 -7.67
N GLU A 254 21.61 6.22 -8.60
CA GLU A 254 22.60 5.14 -8.49
C GLU A 254 24.03 5.67 -8.43
N LYS A 255 24.33 6.74 -9.18
CA LYS A 255 25.62 7.44 -9.10
C LYS A 255 25.89 7.98 -7.69
N ASP A 256 24.92 8.63 -7.07
CA ASP A 256 25.06 9.20 -5.73
C ASP A 256 25.07 8.11 -4.63
N LEU A 257 24.53 6.92 -4.91
CA LEU A 257 24.56 5.74 -4.04
C LEU A 257 25.82 4.89 -4.21
N ALA A 258 26.75 5.25 -5.08
CA ALA A 258 27.97 4.48 -5.31
C ALA A 258 28.74 4.25 -4.02
N GLY A 259 29.01 2.97 -3.70
CA GLY A 259 29.68 2.54 -2.46
C GLY A 259 28.77 2.36 -1.24
N ILE A 260 27.45 2.63 -1.35
CA ILE A 260 26.47 2.32 -0.31
C ILE A 260 26.02 0.86 -0.48
N PRO A 261 26.10 0.02 0.57
CA PRO A 261 25.73 -1.39 0.47
C PRO A 261 24.22 -1.61 0.24
N GLY A 262 23.88 -2.55 -0.64
CA GLY A 262 22.52 -2.96 -0.97
C GLY A 262 22.16 -2.70 -2.42
N THR A 263 21.13 -3.36 -2.90
CA THR A 263 20.53 -3.09 -4.21
C THR A 263 19.61 -1.88 -4.13
N LEU A 264 19.32 -1.23 -5.24
CA LEU A 264 18.41 -0.07 -5.28
C LEU A 264 17.03 -0.39 -4.64
N PRO A 265 16.36 -1.53 -4.94
CA PRO A 265 15.12 -1.88 -4.26
C PRO A 265 15.26 -2.06 -2.74
N GLU A 266 16.37 -2.66 -2.26
CA GLU A 266 16.62 -2.80 -0.82
C GLU A 266 16.81 -1.44 -0.15
N ILE A 267 17.56 -0.53 -0.78
CA ILE A 267 17.73 0.85 -0.30
C ILE A 267 16.39 1.60 -0.30
N ALA A 268 15.57 1.46 -1.34
CA ALA A 268 14.27 2.11 -1.43
C ALA A 268 13.29 1.63 -0.33
N LEU A 269 13.26 0.33 -0.03
CA LEU A 269 12.46 -0.19 1.09
C LEU A 269 12.99 0.32 2.44
N ARG A 270 14.29 0.33 2.64
CA ARG A 270 14.91 0.84 3.87
C ARG A 270 14.71 2.34 4.02
N PHE A 271 14.66 3.12 2.93
CA PHE A 271 14.26 4.54 2.99
C PHE A 271 12.89 4.69 3.65
N CYS A 272 11.89 3.97 3.18
CA CYS A 272 10.56 4.02 3.77
C CYS A 272 10.57 3.57 5.24
N LEU A 273 11.27 2.49 5.57
CA LEU A 273 11.36 1.95 6.93
C LEU A 273 12.14 2.85 7.90
N SER A 274 13.00 3.72 7.40
CA SER A 274 13.79 4.65 8.22
C SER A 274 12.94 5.78 8.81
N HIS A 275 11.75 6.05 8.26
CA HIS A 275 10.87 7.06 8.81
C HIS A 275 10.03 6.51 9.97
N ARG A 276 10.08 7.17 11.13
CA ARG A 276 9.44 6.70 12.39
C ARG A 276 7.91 6.64 12.35
N ALA A 277 7.26 7.40 11.47
CA ALA A 277 5.81 7.37 11.31
C ALA A 277 5.34 6.09 10.59
N VAL A 278 6.18 5.49 9.74
CA VAL A 278 5.81 4.32 8.94
C VAL A 278 5.70 3.09 9.82
N THR A 279 4.52 2.47 9.86
CA THR A 279 4.27 1.21 10.56
C THR A 279 4.74 0.03 9.73
N THR A 280 4.35 -0.02 8.47
CA THR A 280 4.68 -1.11 7.55
C THR A 280 4.80 -0.58 6.12
N VAL A 281 5.62 -1.25 5.32
CA VAL A 281 5.80 -0.96 3.90
C VAL A 281 5.27 -2.15 3.11
N ILE A 282 4.47 -1.94 2.06
CA ILE A 282 3.80 -3.00 1.31
C ILE A 282 4.29 -3.10 -0.14
N PRO A 283 5.54 -3.53 -0.39
CA PRO A 283 5.99 -3.80 -1.76
C PRO A 283 5.17 -4.92 -2.40
N GLY A 284 5.00 -4.85 -3.72
CA GLY A 284 4.40 -5.94 -4.49
C GLY A 284 5.28 -7.20 -4.45
N MET A 285 4.71 -8.32 -4.07
CA MET A 285 5.43 -9.60 -3.95
C MET A 285 4.69 -10.70 -4.69
N ARG A 286 5.10 -11.01 -5.92
CA ARG A 286 4.48 -12.07 -6.74
C ARG A 286 5.30 -13.37 -6.79
N ARG A 287 6.56 -13.32 -6.36
CA ARG A 287 7.53 -14.41 -6.46
C ARG A 287 8.29 -14.57 -5.15
N VAL A 288 8.71 -15.78 -4.84
CA VAL A 288 9.51 -16.09 -3.64
C VAL A 288 10.77 -15.22 -3.57
N ALA A 289 11.49 -15.04 -4.67
CA ALA A 289 12.69 -14.21 -4.71
C ALA A 289 12.43 -12.74 -4.28
N THR A 290 11.27 -12.17 -4.66
CA THR A 290 10.88 -10.81 -4.26
C THR A 290 10.57 -10.74 -2.76
N VAL A 291 9.91 -11.77 -2.21
CA VAL A 291 9.65 -11.88 -0.77
C VAL A 291 10.97 -11.90 0.01
N GLU A 292 11.91 -12.74 -0.41
CA GLU A 292 13.20 -12.88 0.26
C GLU A 292 14.06 -11.62 0.16
N SER A 293 14.02 -10.90 -0.97
CA SER A 293 14.68 -9.60 -1.12
C SER A 293 14.08 -8.56 -0.19
N SER A 294 12.75 -8.46 -0.11
CA SER A 294 12.06 -7.53 0.80
C SER A 294 12.35 -7.86 2.27
N TYR A 295 12.41 -9.16 2.62
CA TYR A 295 12.80 -9.60 3.95
C TYR A 295 14.24 -9.15 4.30
N ARG A 296 15.21 -9.33 3.37
CA ARG A 296 16.60 -8.89 3.58
C ARG A 296 16.69 -7.39 3.79
N ALA A 297 15.91 -6.59 3.05
CA ALA A 297 15.85 -5.15 3.24
C ALA A 297 15.44 -4.77 4.68
N ALA A 298 14.39 -5.42 5.21
CA ALA A 298 13.97 -5.20 6.60
C ALA A 298 15.02 -5.68 7.61
N ALA A 299 15.62 -6.85 7.38
CA ALA A 299 16.64 -7.41 8.26
C ALA A 299 17.93 -6.55 8.34
N ALA A 300 18.23 -5.80 7.28
CA ALA A 300 19.38 -4.87 7.25
C ALA A 300 19.14 -3.61 8.10
N GLY A 301 17.90 -3.36 8.55
CA GLY A 301 17.56 -2.22 9.39
C GLY A 301 17.54 -0.87 8.66
N PRO A 302 17.34 0.23 9.40
CA PRO A 302 17.23 1.57 8.83
C PRO A 302 18.54 2.03 8.15
N LEU A 303 18.42 3.02 7.28
CA LEU A 303 19.57 3.71 6.67
C LEU A 303 20.16 4.72 7.66
N ASP A 304 21.45 4.99 7.51
CA ASP A 304 22.11 6.07 8.25
C ASP A 304 21.68 7.45 7.74
N GLU A 305 21.88 8.50 8.56
CA GLU A 305 21.47 9.88 8.26
C GLU A 305 22.13 10.44 7.00
N ARG A 306 23.39 10.07 6.72
CA ARG A 306 24.10 10.50 5.51
C ARG A 306 23.43 9.94 4.25
N THR A 307 23.12 8.66 4.25
CA THR A 307 22.41 8.00 3.16
C THR A 307 21.01 8.61 2.96
N LEU A 308 20.27 8.83 4.04
CA LEU A 308 18.95 9.49 3.98
C LEU A 308 19.04 10.91 3.41
N ALA A 309 20.06 11.68 3.77
CA ALA A 309 20.28 13.02 3.22
C ALA A 309 20.59 13.00 1.71
N ILE A 310 21.32 11.97 1.24
CA ILE A 310 21.53 11.75 -0.20
C ILE A 310 20.18 11.48 -0.89
N LEU A 311 19.41 10.52 -0.39
CA LEU A 311 18.15 10.10 -1.00
C LEU A 311 17.13 11.23 -1.09
N LYS A 312 17.03 12.08 -0.08
CA LYS A 312 16.11 13.24 -0.06
C LYS A 312 16.36 14.26 -1.17
N ARG A 313 17.57 14.33 -1.73
CA ARG A 313 17.88 15.22 -2.87
C ARG A 313 17.32 14.72 -4.19
N HIS A 314 16.89 13.45 -4.25
CA HIS A 314 16.31 12.81 -5.42
C HIS A 314 14.78 12.87 -5.45
N ALA A 315 14.14 13.66 -4.56
CA ALA A 315 12.71 13.93 -4.64
C ALA A 315 12.35 14.49 -6.04
N TRP A 316 11.36 13.88 -6.66
CA TRP A 316 10.99 14.18 -8.04
C TRP A 316 9.48 14.36 -8.14
N LYS A 317 9.02 15.61 -8.03
CA LYS A 317 7.60 15.95 -8.06
C LYS A 317 7.01 15.71 -9.46
N ARG A 318 6.18 14.69 -9.60
CA ARG A 318 5.44 14.33 -10.81
C ARG A 318 4.19 13.55 -10.46
N ASN A 319 3.27 13.43 -11.42
CA ASN A 319 2.11 12.56 -11.29
C ASN A 319 1.93 11.74 -12.59
N PHE A 320 2.29 10.48 -12.56
CA PHE A 320 2.15 9.56 -13.69
C PHE A 320 0.84 8.78 -13.68
N TYR A 321 0.01 8.92 -12.65
CA TYR A 321 -1.34 8.34 -12.58
C TYR A 321 -2.36 9.13 -13.43
N GLN A 322 -2.02 10.34 -13.84
CA GLN A 322 -2.86 11.19 -14.69
C GLN A 322 -2.51 11.11 -16.16
#